data_7a8cc34925b3c4d0ceb068dab9a29dba
#
_entry.id   7a8cc34925b3c4d0ceb068dab9a29dba
#
_cell.length_a   1.000
_cell.length_b   1.000
_cell.length_c   1.000
_cell.angle_alpha   90.00
_cell.angle_beta   90.00
_cell.angle_gamma   90.00
#
_symmetry.space_group_name_H-M   'P 1'
#
loop_
_entity.id
_entity.type
_entity.pdbx_description
1 polymer ?
#
loop_
_entity_poly.entity_id
_entity_poly.type
_entity_poly.pdbx_seq_one_letter_code
_entity_poly.pdbx_strand_id
1 'polypeptide(L)'
;NPAAIENAKVEMLSTIYRMLVLNLGVPPTEFTWTQYNVKGEPVETATYTPLSFLKKYGDEKLIDNYVMLMNDPSREYYKCYEIDYDRHRYDGKNWTYVNLPIEDIKEMAIASLKDSTMMYYSCDVGKFLNSDRGLLDVKNYDYDSLMGTTFGMDKKQRIQSFASSSSHAMTLMAVDLDKNGKPTKWMVENSWGAGAGYQGHHIMTDEWFNEYTFRLVVETKYVTPKALEVLKQKPIRLPAWDPMFAGEE
;
A
#
# COMPACT_ATOMS: atom_id res chain seq x y z
N ASN A 1 -9.97 10.81 -36.20
CA ASN A 1 -9.33 12.14 -36.19
C ASN A 1 -8.88 12.47 -34.75
N PRO A 2 -7.56 12.63 -34.47
CA PRO A 2 -7.05 12.94 -33.13
C PRO A 2 -7.67 14.18 -32.50
N ALA A 3 -7.93 15.22 -33.29
CA ALA A 3 -8.56 16.45 -32.78
C ALA A 3 -10.01 16.21 -32.30
N ALA A 4 -10.77 15.37 -32.97
CA ALA A 4 -12.12 15.02 -32.54
C ALA A 4 -12.13 14.23 -31.22
N ILE A 5 -11.14 13.35 -31.00
CA ILE A 5 -10.97 12.60 -29.75
C ILE A 5 -10.60 13.56 -28.61
N GLU A 6 -9.68 14.50 -28.85
CA GLU A 6 -9.29 15.48 -27.83
C GLU A 6 -10.47 16.41 -27.46
N ASN A 7 -11.24 16.86 -28.42
CA ASN A 7 -12.45 17.67 -28.15
C ASN A 7 -13.47 16.88 -27.32
N ALA A 8 -13.76 15.62 -27.67
CA ALA A 8 -14.67 14.77 -26.92
C ALA A 8 -14.16 14.55 -25.47
N LYS A 9 -12.86 14.34 -25.28
CA LYS A 9 -12.22 14.25 -23.96
C LYS A 9 -12.45 15.51 -23.14
N VAL A 10 -12.23 16.71 -23.73
CA VAL A 10 -12.43 17.98 -23.04
C VAL A 10 -13.89 18.17 -22.64
N GLU A 11 -14.84 17.82 -23.49
CA GLU A 11 -16.29 17.87 -23.17
C GLU A 11 -16.66 16.92 -22.01
N MET A 12 -16.16 15.68 -22.04
CA MET A 12 -16.36 14.72 -20.92
C MET A 12 -15.76 15.21 -19.62
N LEU A 13 -14.53 15.72 -19.64
CA LEU A 13 -13.88 16.29 -18.46
C LEU A 13 -14.61 17.52 -17.92
N SER A 14 -15.13 18.38 -18.80
CA SER A 14 -15.93 19.56 -18.40
C SER A 14 -17.23 19.14 -17.70
N THR A 15 -17.86 18.06 -18.18
CA THR A 15 -19.07 17.48 -17.55
C THR A 15 -18.75 16.93 -16.18
N ILE A 16 -17.67 16.16 -16.04
CA ILE A 16 -17.21 15.60 -14.76
C ILE A 16 -16.86 16.74 -13.78
N TYR A 17 -16.11 17.74 -14.25
CA TYR A 17 -15.75 18.90 -13.42
C TYR A 17 -16.99 19.63 -12.90
N ARG A 18 -18.01 19.84 -13.76
CA ARG A 18 -19.28 20.44 -13.35
C ARG A 18 -19.99 19.62 -12.27
N MET A 19 -20.04 18.29 -12.41
CA MET A 19 -20.62 17.42 -11.40
C MET A 19 -19.87 17.53 -10.05
N LEU A 20 -18.55 17.56 -10.08
CA LEU A 20 -17.73 17.71 -8.89
C LEU A 20 -17.96 19.08 -8.22
N VAL A 21 -17.98 20.16 -8.99
CA VAL A 21 -18.22 21.52 -8.48
C VAL A 21 -19.61 21.66 -7.84
N LEU A 22 -20.65 21.06 -8.45
CA LEU A 22 -22.01 21.09 -7.90
C LEU A 22 -22.12 20.35 -6.55
N ASN A 23 -21.28 19.34 -6.30
CA ASN A 23 -21.32 18.55 -5.08
C ASN A 23 -20.30 18.99 -4.03
N LEU A 24 -19.12 19.45 -4.44
CA LEU A 24 -17.97 19.72 -3.57
C LEU A 24 -17.61 21.21 -3.49
N GLY A 25 -18.20 22.05 -4.33
CA GLY A 25 -17.82 23.45 -4.49
C GLY A 25 -16.66 23.65 -5.47
N VAL A 26 -16.39 24.91 -5.79
CA VAL A 26 -15.27 25.30 -6.66
C VAL A 26 -13.95 25.13 -5.89
N PRO A 27 -12.92 24.49 -6.47
CA PRO A 27 -11.62 24.41 -5.82
C PRO A 27 -11.08 25.79 -5.47
N PRO A 28 -10.55 26.01 -4.27
CA PRO A 28 -10.04 27.33 -3.87
C PRO A 28 -8.80 27.69 -4.68
N THR A 29 -8.72 28.94 -5.10
CA THR A 29 -7.50 29.53 -5.68
C THR A 29 -6.55 30.04 -4.60
N GLU A 30 -7.11 30.37 -3.44
CA GLU A 30 -6.41 30.81 -2.24
C GLU A 30 -7.20 30.34 -1.01
N PHE A 31 -6.50 29.97 0.07
CA PHE A 31 -7.11 29.54 1.33
C PHE A 31 -6.21 29.90 2.51
N THR A 32 -6.82 30.13 3.68
CA THR A 32 -6.11 30.32 4.93
C THR A 32 -6.08 28.99 5.70
N TRP A 33 -4.90 28.60 6.14
CA TRP A 33 -4.71 27.38 6.91
C TRP A 33 -3.94 27.65 8.20
N THR A 34 -4.36 26.98 9.28
CA THR A 34 -3.75 27.07 10.59
C THR A 34 -3.13 25.72 10.96
N GLN A 35 -1.83 25.72 11.23
CA GLN A 35 -1.13 24.58 11.78
C GLN A 35 -1.33 24.54 13.29
N TYR A 36 -1.61 23.38 13.84
CA TYR A 36 -1.75 23.13 15.27
C TYR A 36 -0.67 22.16 15.75
N ASN A 37 -0.23 22.35 17.01
CA ASN A 37 0.65 21.39 17.66
C ASN A 37 -0.16 20.19 18.23
N VAL A 38 0.53 19.24 18.83
CA VAL A 38 -0.09 18.03 19.43
C VAL A 38 -1.04 18.33 20.60
N LYS A 39 -1.00 19.56 21.15
CA LYS A 39 -1.91 20.02 22.21
C LYS A 39 -3.14 20.77 21.67
N GLY A 40 -3.24 20.93 20.34
CA GLY A 40 -4.30 21.68 19.69
C GLY A 40 -4.11 23.21 19.74
N GLU A 41 -2.93 23.72 20.07
CA GLU A 41 -2.61 25.15 20.08
C GLU A 41 -2.15 25.57 18.68
N PRO A 42 -2.59 26.76 18.17
CA PRO A 42 -2.17 27.25 16.86
C PRO A 42 -0.67 27.62 16.88
N VAL A 43 0.06 27.10 15.90
CA VAL A 43 1.50 27.37 15.71
C VAL A 43 1.71 28.45 14.65
N GLU A 44 1.01 28.34 13.53
CA GLU A 44 1.08 29.27 12.40
C GLU A 44 -0.26 29.35 11.70
N THR A 45 -0.65 30.55 11.32
CA THR A 45 -1.80 30.79 10.42
C THR A 45 -1.31 31.62 9.24
N ALA A 46 -1.48 31.12 8.03
CA ALA A 46 -1.07 31.82 6.81
C ALA A 46 -2.01 31.51 5.65
N THR A 47 -1.99 32.39 4.65
CA THR A 47 -2.76 32.26 3.42
C THR A 47 -1.88 31.66 2.32
N TYR A 48 -2.39 30.67 1.63
CA TYR A 48 -1.70 29.90 0.62
C TYR A 48 -2.51 29.80 -0.67
N THR A 49 -1.82 29.74 -1.80
CA THR A 49 -2.33 29.08 -3.00
C THR A 49 -2.06 27.58 -2.91
N PRO A 50 -2.78 26.69 -3.63
CA PRO A 50 -2.47 25.25 -3.65
C PRO A 50 -0.99 24.95 -3.97
N LEU A 51 -0.39 25.66 -4.91
CA LEU A 51 1.02 25.49 -5.27
C LEU A 51 1.99 25.95 -4.18
N SER A 52 1.72 27.09 -3.51
CA SER A 52 2.58 27.56 -2.43
C SER A 52 2.49 26.65 -1.20
N PHE A 53 1.32 26.07 -0.94
CA PHE A 53 1.13 25.06 0.11
C PHE A 53 1.91 23.79 -0.20
N LEU A 54 1.80 23.28 -1.45
CA LEU A 54 2.57 22.11 -1.90
C LEU A 54 4.07 22.33 -1.74
N LYS A 55 4.60 23.51 -2.14
CA LYS A 55 6.02 23.82 -1.99
C LYS A 55 6.50 23.88 -0.54
N LYS A 56 5.62 24.28 0.39
CA LYS A 56 5.98 24.40 1.82
C LYS A 56 5.92 23.06 2.53
N TYR A 57 4.91 22.25 2.25
CA TYR A 57 4.59 21.04 3.01
C TYR A 57 4.77 19.76 2.21
N GLY A 58 4.81 19.84 0.88
CA GLY A 58 5.05 18.69 0.00
C GLY A 58 6.54 18.50 -0.29
N ASP A 59 6.90 17.27 -0.60
CA ASP A 59 8.21 16.91 -1.15
C ASP A 59 8.08 16.74 -2.66
N GLU A 60 8.71 17.61 -3.45
CA GLU A 60 8.72 17.53 -4.93
C GLU A 60 9.41 16.23 -5.42
N LYS A 61 10.26 15.63 -4.59
CA LYS A 61 10.98 14.39 -4.88
C LYS A 61 10.34 13.16 -4.24
N LEU A 62 9.13 13.28 -3.71
CA LEU A 62 8.48 12.19 -2.97
C LEU A 62 8.54 10.86 -3.74
N ILE A 63 8.21 10.88 -5.03
CA ILE A 63 8.16 9.67 -5.87
C ILE A 63 9.55 9.03 -6.02
N ASP A 64 10.60 9.85 -6.11
CA ASP A 64 11.98 9.37 -6.31
C ASP A 64 12.61 8.80 -5.03
N ASN A 65 12.00 9.09 -3.87
CA ASN A 65 12.51 8.69 -2.57
C ASN A 65 11.94 7.37 -2.05
N TYR A 66 11.07 6.70 -2.81
CA TYR A 66 10.40 5.48 -2.37
C TYR A 66 10.69 4.30 -3.30
N VAL A 67 10.72 3.12 -2.71
CA VAL A 67 10.90 1.84 -3.41
C VAL A 67 9.69 0.96 -3.16
N MET A 68 9.15 0.39 -4.23
CA MET A 68 8.05 -0.57 -4.16
C MET A 68 8.64 -1.98 -4.04
N LEU A 69 8.33 -2.63 -2.92
CA LEU A 69 8.70 -4.00 -2.63
C LEU A 69 7.51 -4.93 -2.82
N MET A 70 7.76 -6.16 -3.25
CA MET A 70 6.76 -7.21 -3.25
C MET A 70 7.30 -8.50 -2.65
N ASN A 71 6.40 -9.34 -2.16
CA ASN A 71 6.71 -10.69 -1.73
C ASN A 71 5.87 -11.70 -2.52
N ASP A 72 6.43 -12.20 -3.59
CA ASP A 72 5.86 -13.28 -4.41
C ASP A 72 6.82 -14.49 -4.43
N PRO A 73 6.56 -15.53 -3.61
CA PRO A 73 7.38 -16.74 -3.59
C PRO A 73 7.20 -17.64 -4.83
N SER A 74 6.28 -17.32 -5.72
CA SER A 74 6.12 -18.04 -6.99
C SER A 74 7.16 -17.63 -8.04
N ARG A 75 7.92 -16.55 -7.79
CA ARG A 75 8.90 -15.94 -8.67
C ARG A 75 10.27 -15.84 -8.02
N GLU A 76 11.29 -15.63 -8.82
CA GLU A 76 12.66 -15.45 -8.32
C GLU A 76 12.75 -14.20 -7.43
N TYR A 77 13.31 -14.36 -6.24
CA TYR A 77 13.69 -13.25 -5.38
C TYR A 77 14.91 -12.48 -5.91
N TYR A 78 15.06 -11.26 -5.46
CA TYR A 78 16.12 -10.32 -5.88
C TYR A 78 16.10 -10.03 -7.38
N LYS A 79 14.90 -9.94 -7.93
CA LYS A 79 14.61 -9.48 -9.29
C LYS A 79 13.68 -8.27 -9.25
N CYS A 80 13.81 -7.43 -10.26
CA CYS A 80 12.91 -6.31 -10.51
C CYS A 80 11.82 -6.77 -11.49
N TYR A 81 10.56 -6.52 -11.16
CA TYR A 81 9.41 -6.85 -11.99
C TYR A 81 8.64 -5.59 -12.35
N GLU A 82 8.09 -5.53 -13.54
CA GLU A 82 7.20 -4.48 -14.03
C GLU A 82 5.88 -5.11 -14.46
N ILE A 83 4.76 -4.54 -14.00
CA ILE A 83 3.43 -5.06 -14.30
C ILE A 83 2.82 -4.22 -15.41
N ASP A 84 2.36 -4.86 -16.50
CA ASP A 84 1.69 -4.18 -17.60
C ASP A 84 0.44 -3.45 -17.12
N TYR A 85 0.33 -2.18 -17.49
CA TYR A 85 -0.79 -1.30 -17.14
C TYR A 85 -0.96 -0.99 -15.65
N ASP A 86 -0.11 -1.49 -14.77
CA ASP A 86 -0.09 -1.08 -13.35
C ASP A 86 0.52 0.32 -13.24
N ARG A 87 -0.30 1.33 -13.50
CA ARG A 87 0.06 2.75 -13.55
C ARG A 87 -1.18 3.61 -13.36
N HIS A 88 -1.00 4.79 -12.79
CA HIS A 88 -2.11 5.68 -12.44
C HIS A 88 -2.62 6.54 -13.60
N ARG A 89 -1.96 6.55 -14.77
CA ARG A 89 -2.42 7.28 -15.96
C ARG A 89 -1.96 6.58 -17.24
N TYR A 90 -2.71 6.77 -18.30
CA TYR A 90 -2.51 6.07 -19.58
C TYR A 90 -1.08 6.20 -20.15
N ASP A 91 -0.51 7.41 -20.11
CA ASP A 91 0.82 7.73 -20.63
C ASP A 91 1.93 7.65 -19.55
N GLY A 92 1.59 7.17 -18.35
CA GLY A 92 2.52 6.98 -17.26
C GLY A 92 3.44 5.76 -17.45
N LYS A 93 4.51 5.72 -16.67
CA LYS A 93 5.35 4.52 -16.55
C LYS A 93 4.62 3.47 -15.71
N ASN A 94 4.78 2.21 -16.08
CA ASN A 94 4.36 1.11 -15.23
C ASN A 94 5.18 1.09 -13.94
N TRP A 95 4.56 0.66 -12.86
CA TRP A 95 5.27 0.52 -11.59
C TRP A 95 6.18 -0.69 -11.63
N THR A 96 7.29 -0.56 -10.91
CA THR A 96 8.30 -1.60 -10.77
C THR A 96 8.43 -2.01 -9.32
N TYR A 97 8.60 -3.30 -9.09
CA TYR A 97 8.65 -3.91 -7.77
C TYR A 97 9.93 -4.73 -7.61
N VAL A 98 10.57 -4.60 -6.46
CA VAL A 98 11.67 -5.50 -6.07
C VAL A 98 11.08 -6.67 -5.32
N ASN A 99 11.20 -7.89 -5.88
CA ASN A 99 10.72 -9.11 -5.23
C ASN A 99 11.73 -9.62 -4.22
N LEU A 100 11.31 -9.72 -2.96
CA LEU A 100 12.18 -10.09 -1.84
C LEU A 100 11.55 -11.17 -0.95
N PRO A 101 12.38 -11.98 -0.25
CA PRO A 101 11.90 -12.78 0.87
C PRO A 101 11.20 -11.91 1.91
N ILE A 102 10.19 -12.47 2.60
CA ILE A 102 9.40 -11.72 3.56
C ILE A 102 10.25 -11.18 4.72
N GLU A 103 11.29 -11.88 5.12
CA GLU A 103 12.18 -11.46 6.20
C GLU A 103 12.96 -10.18 5.84
N ASP A 104 13.42 -10.05 4.58
CA ASP A 104 14.08 -8.81 4.11
C ASP A 104 13.10 -7.63 4.12
N ILE A 105 11.83 -7.86 3.75
CA ILE A 105 10.78 -6.83 3.81
C ILE A 105 10.51 -6.40 5.25
N LYS A 106 10.43 -7.35 6.19
CA LYS A 106 10.25 -7.07 7.62
C LYS A 106 11.40 -6.23 8.19
N GLU A 107 12.65 -6.53 7.82
CA GLU A 107 13.81 -5.76 8.25
C GLU A 107 13.66 -4.28 7.90
N MET A 108 13.31 -3.99 6.65
CA MET A 108 13.11 -2.62 6.16
C MET A 108 11.87 -1.97 6.78
N ALA A 109 10.77 -2.72 6.97
CA ALA A 109 9.58 -2.23 7.64
C ALA A 109 9.85 -1.85 9.10
N ILE A 110 10.58 -2.68 9.83
CA ILE A 110 10.97 -2.40 11.22
C ILE A 110 11.88 -1.17 11.31
N ALA A 111 12.84 -1.03 10.39
CA ALA A 111 13.72 0.14 10.34
C ALA A 111 12.92 1.44 10.11
N SER A 112 11.96 1.43 9.18
CA SER A 112 11.08 2.56 8.90
C SER A 112 10.21 2.93 10.11
N LEU A 113 9.56 1.95 10.75
CA LEU A 113 8.69 2.17 11.91
C LEU A 113 9.45 2.66 13.14
N LYS A 114 10.68 2.17 13.36
CA LYS A 114 11.56 2.67 14.44
C LYS A 114 11.95 4.14 14.25
N ASP A 115 11.99 4.62 13.01
CA ASP A 115 12.22 6.03 12.67
C ASP A 115 10.90 6.82 12.50
N SER A 116 9.81 6.31 13.07
CA SER A 116 8.47 6.94 13.07
C SER A 116 7.93 7.23 11.66
N THR A 117 8.30 6.43 10.66
CA THR A 117 7.84 6.56 9.28
C THR A 117 6.88 5.42 8.93
N MET A 118 5.62 5.77 8.70
CA MET A 118 4.58 4.83 8.26
C MET A 118 4.74 4.50 6.77
N MET A 119 4.13 3.39 6.35
CA MET A 119 4.31 2.89 4.98
C MET A 119 2.99 2.50 4.34
N TYR A 120 2.88 2.70 3.03
CA TYR A 120 1.88 2.01 2.22
C TYR A 120 2.12 0.51 2.29
N TYR A 121 1.06 -0.23 2.55
CA TYR A 121 1.07 -1.66 2.75
C TYR A 121 -0.10 -2.29 1.98
N SER A 122 0.12 -3.41 1.31
CA SER A 122 -0.94 -4.12 0.60
C SER A 122 -0.91 -5.62 0.88
N CYS A 123 -2.11 -6.17 1.05
CA CYS A 123 -2.33 -7.55 1.51
C CYS A 123 -3.64 -8.12 0.96
N ASP A 124 -3.91 -9.37 1.31
CA ASP A 124 -5.21 -10.02 1.11
C ASP A 124 -6.03 -9.95 2.41
N VAL A 125 -6.64 -8.78 2.66
CA VAL A 125 -7.24 -8.44 3.95
C VAL A 125 -8.40 -9.35 4.35
N GLY A 126 -9.12 -9.91 3.37
CA GLY A 126 -10.30 -10.76 3.64
C GLY A 126 -9.95 -12.12 4.24
N LYS A 127 -8.69 -12.55 4.12
CA LYS A 127 -8.29 -13.89 4.58
C LYS A 127 -8.07 -13.92 6.10
N PHE A 128 -8.80 -14.79 6.78
CA PHE A 128 -8.72 -14.98 8.24
C PHE A 128 -8.90 -13.66 9.04
N LEU A 129 -9.71 -12.73 8.52
CA LEU A 129 -10.08 -11.51 9.24
C LEU A 129 -11.24 -11.79 10.20
N ASN A 130 -11.06 -11.45 11.46
CA ASN A 130 -12.16 -11.27 12.42
C ASN A 130 -12.49 -9.77 12.50
N SER A 131 -13.51 -9.34 11.75
CA SER A 131 -13.88 -7.93 11.61
C SER A 131 -14.29 -7.29 12.92
N ASP A 132 -15.05 -8.01 13.76
CA ASP A 132 -15.57 -7.49 15.03
C ASP A 132 -14.44 -7.18 16.02
N ARG A 133 -13.37 -7.97 15.98
CA ARG A 133 -12.19 -7.81 16.84
C ARG A 133 -11.09 -6.96 16.21
N GLY A 134 -11.18 -6.69 14.91
CA GLY A 134 -10.10 -6.05 14.17
C GLY A 134 -8.81 -6.88 14.16
N LEU A 135 -8.94 -8.21 14.10
CA LEU A 135 -7.81 -9.13 14.22
C LEU A 135 -7.62 -9.94 12.93
N LEU A 136 -6.40 -9.91 12.43
CA LEU A 136 -5.89 -10.69 11.30
C LEU A 136 -4.95 -11.77 11.84
N ASP A 137 -5.43 -13.02 11.90
CA ASP A 137 -4.68 -14.13 12.46
C ASP A 137 -5.07 -15.43 11.74
N VAL A 138 -4.09 -16.17 11.25
CA VAL A 138 -4.31 -17.48 10.59
C VAL A 138 -5.05 -18.49 11.48
N LYS A 139 -5.09 -18.24 12.78
CA LYS A 139 -5.77 -19.03 13.78
C LYS A 139 -7.17 -18.52 14.18
N ASN A 140 -7.70 -17.48 13.52
CA ASN A 140 -9.05 -16.98 13.79
C ASN A 140 -10.13 -18.02 13.51
N TYR A 141 -9.89 -18.93 12.57
CA TYR A 141 -10.83 -19.97 12.15
C TYR A 141 -10.11 -21.29 11.98
N ASP A 142 -10.58 -22.33 12.68
CA ASP A 142 -10.06 -23.70 12.60
C ASP A 142 -10.85 -24.51 11.58
N TYR A 143 -10.63 -24.23 10.30
CA TYR A 143 -11.30 -24.93 9.22
C TYR A 143 -10.86 -26.40 9.12
N ASP A 144 -9.63 -26.72 9.47
CA ASP A 144 -9.10 -28.08 9.42
C ASP A 144 -9.89 -28.99 10.36
N SER A 145 -10.08 -28.58 11.60
CA SER A 145 -10.89 -29.33 12.57
C SER A 145 -12.37 -29.36 12.17
N LEU A 146 -12.91 -28.24 11.68
CA LEU A 146 -14.31 -28.13 11.29
C LEU A 146 -14.67 -29.07 10.13
N MET A 147 -13.80 -29.15 9.13
CA MET A 147 -14.03 -29.93 7.91
C MET A 147 -13.42 -31.34 7.96
N GLY A 148 -12.62 -31.67 8.98
CA GLY A 148 -11.95 -32.96 9.12
C GLY A 148 -10.91 -33.24 8.03
N THR A 149 -10.30 -32.18 7.49
CA THR A 149 -9.27 -32.23 6.43
C THR A 149 -8.26 -31.10 6.62
N THR A 150 -7.16 -31.11 5.88
CA THR A 150 -6.17 -30.04 5.91
C THR A 150 -6.24 -29.21 4.64
N PHE A 151 -6.12 -27.87 4.78
CA PHE A 151 -6.04 -26.92 3.69
C PHE A 151 -4.57 -26.50 3.52
N GLY A 152 -3.83 -27.28 2.71
CA GLY A 152 -2.37 -27.26 2.69
C GLY A 152 -1.72 -26.38 1.63
N MET A 153 -2.43 -25.46 0.96
CA MET A 153 -1.77 -24.55 0.00
C MET A 153 -0.88 -23.55 0.73
N ASP A 154 0.40 -23.53 0.37
CA ASP A 154 1.32 -22.47 0.77
C ASP A 154 1.03 -21.14 0.00
N LYS A 155 1.69 -20.06 0.38
CA LYS A 155 1.52 -18.75 -0.25
C LYS A 155 1.78 -18.79 -1.76
N LYS A 156 2.80 -19.53 -2.21
CA LYS A 156 3.12 -19.70 -3.62
C LYS A 156 1.95 -20.36 -4.38
N GLN A 157 1.42 -21.43 -3.84
CA GLN A 157 0.32 -22.17 -4.46
C GLN A 157 -0.96 -21.32 -4.49
N ARG A 158 -1.26 -20.55 -3.43
CA ARG A 158 -2.41 -19.65 -3.38
C ARG A 158 -2.32 -18.55 -4.44
N ILE A 159 -1.13 -17.95 -4.65
CA ILE A 159 -0.94 -16.97 -5.72
C ILE A 159 -1.16 -17.65 -7.08
N GLN A 160 -0.50 -18.76 -7.35
CA GLN A 160 -0.58 -19.44 -8.66
C GLN A 160 -1.98 -19.94 -9.01
N SER A 161 -2.80 -20.24 -8.02
CA SER A 161 -4.20 -20.66 -8.20
C SER A 161 -5.22 -19.52 -8.14
N PHE A 162 -4.78 -18.26 -8.05
CA PHE A 162 -5.64 -17.09 -7.85
C PHE A 162 -6.46 -17.12 -6.54
N ALA A 163 -6.10 -17.97 -5.59
CA ALA A 163 -6.78 -18.07 -4.30
C ALA A 163 -6.38 -16.93 -3.33
N SER A 164 -5.30 -16.19 -3.62
CA SER A 164 -4.86 -15.04 -2.82
C SER A 164 -4.08 -14.06 -3.68
N SER A 165 -4.37 -12.79 -3.53
CA SER A 165 -3.78 -11.69 -4.32
C SER A 165 -3.64 -10.42 -3.48
N SER A 166 -2.96 -9.40 -4.04
CA SER A 166 -2.83 -8.08 -3.44
C SER A 166 -4.11 -7.28 -3.63
N SER A 167 -5.13 -7.53 -2.81
CA SER A 167 -6.49 -7.03 -3.00
C SER A 167 -6.79 -5.72 -2.25
N HIS A 168 -6.06 -5.39 -1.18
CA HIS A 168 -6.40 -4.25 -0.33
C HIS A 168 -5.17 -3.49 0.18
N ALA A 169 -5.28 -2.17 0.25
CA ALA A 169 -4.22 -1.27 0.71
C ALA A 169 -4.58 -0.61 2.05
N MET A 170 -3.60 -0.54 2.94
CA MET A 170 -3.71 0.09 4.27
C MET A 170 -2.41 0.83 4.61
N THR A 171 -2.37 1.53 5.73
CA THR A 171 -1.15 2.14 6.27
C THR A 171 -0.54 1.26 7.36
N LEU A 172 0.68 0.76 7.15
CA LEU A 172 1.43 0.03 8.18
C LEU A 172 2.02 1.04 9.18
N MET A 173 1.57 0.96 10.44
CA MET A 173 1.81 2.01 11.44
C MET A 173 2.71 1.59 12.59
N ALA A 174 2.65 0.32 13.01
CA ALA A 174 3.41 -0.12 14.17
C ALA A 174 3.79 -1.60 14.10
N VAL A 175 4.79 -1.97 14.88
CA VAL A 175 5.25 -3.34 15.09
C VAL A 175 5.51 -3.58 16.57
N ASP A 176 5.09 -4.73 17.09
CA ASP A 176 5.46 -5.24 18.40
C ASP A 176 6.59 -6.25 18.25
N LEU A 177 7.67 -6.04 18.98
CA LEU A 177 8.89 -6.84 18.93
C LEU A 177 9.10 -7.61 20.24
N ASP A 178 9.49 -8.86 20.14
CA ASP A 178 9.92 -9.63 21.30
C ASP A 178 11.27 -9.12 21.87
N LYS A 179 11.71 -9.73 22.98
CA LYS A 179 13.00 -9.39 23.64
C LYS A 179 14.24 -9.61 22.76
N ASN A 180 14.10 -10.38 21.67
CA ASN A 180 15.18 -10.65 20.72
C ASN A 180 15.06 -9.75 19.46
N GLY A 181 14.10 -8.82 19.43
CA GLY A 181 13.85 -7.93 18.31
C GLY A 181 13.09 -8.56 17.14
N LYS A 182 12.46 -9.73 17.34
CA LYS A 182 11.63 -10.36 16.31
C LYS A 182 10.21 -9.82 16.37
N PRO A 183 9.56 -9.56 15.21
CA PRO A 183 8.18 -9.11 15.18
C PRO A 183 7.23 -10.20 15.70
N THR A 184 6.24 -9.80 16.47
CA THR A 184 5.18 -10.66 17.00
C THR A 184 3.82 -10.26 16.44
N LYS A 185 3.59 -8.95 16.30
CA LYS A 185 2.36 -8.35 15.77
C LYS A 185 2.67 -7.07 15.04
N TRP A 186 1.75 -6.71 14.15
CA TRP A 186 1.78 -5.48 13.37
C TRP A 186 0.45 -4.76 13.50
N MET A 187 0.45 -3.45 13.31
CA MET A 187 -0.77 -2.65 13.30
C MET A 187 -0.88 -1.89 11.99
N VAL A 188 -2.08 -1.91 11.42
CA VAL A 188 -2.43 -1.15 10.22
C VAL A 188 -3.63 -0.25 10.49
N GLU A 189 -3.65 0.95 9.90
CA GLU A 189 -4.83 1.80 9.80
C GLU A 189 -5.56 1.50 8.50
N ASN A 190 -6.88 1.32 8.61
CA ASN A 190 -7.75 0.99 7.49
C ASN A 190 -8.69 2.16 7.17
N SER A 191 -9.23 2.18 5.95
CA SER A 191 -10.14 3.22 5.45
C SER A 191 -11.62 2.95 5.72
N TRP A 192 -11.98 1.96 6.57
CA TRP A 192 -13.36 1.56 6.85
C TRP A 192 -14.04 2.38 7.95
N GLY A 193 -13.39 3.43 8.42
CA GLY A 193 -13.88 4.33 9.46
C GLY A 193 -13.52 3.87 10.87
N ALA A 194 -13.67 4.80 11.83
CA ALA A 194 -13.28 4.58 13.24
C ALA A 194 -14.12 3.51 13.96
N GLY A 195 -15.27 3.13 13.42
CA GLY A 195 -16.11 2.07 13.97
C GLY A 195 -15.65 0.66 13.61
N ALA A 196 -14.73 0.50 12.67
CA ALA A 196 -14.21 -0.79 12.26
C ALA A 196 -12.94 -1.16 13.06
N GLY A 197 -12.86 -2.43 13.49
CA GLY A 197 -11.74 -2.91 14.29
C GLY A 197 -11.54 -2.10 15.58
N TYR A 198 -10.29 -1.83 15.92
CA TYR A 198 -9.96 -0.98 17.07
C TYR A 198 -9.72 0.46 16.60
N GLN A 199 -10.75 1.30 16.68
CA GLN A 199 -10.71 2.71 16.28
C GLN A 199 -10.16 2.92 14.85
N GLY A 200 -10.60 2.10 13.89
CA GLY A 200 -10.14 2.14 12.50
C GLY A 200 -8.88 1.33 12.23
N HIS A 201 -8.31 0.68 13.24
CA HIS A 201 -7.09 -0.11 13.13
C HIS A 201 -7.36 -1.61 13.19
N HIS A 202 -6.45 -2.37 12.56
CA HIS A 202 -6.41 -3.82 12.66
C HIS A 202 -5.05 -4.27 13.17
N ILE A 203 -5.08 -5.29 14.04
CA ILE A 203 -3.87 -5.97 14.52
C ILE A 203 -3.71 -7.25 13.71
N MET A 204 -2.51 -7.51 13.21
CA MET A 204 -2.18 -8.77 12.55
C MET A 204 -1.03 -9.47 13.25
N THR A 205 -1.11 -10.79 13.34
CA THR A 205 -0.01 -11.61 13.83
C THR A 205 1.12 -11.65 12.81
N ASP A 206 2.35 -11.93 13.26
CA ASP A 206 3.49 -12.07 12.33
C ASP A 206 3.32 -13.27 11.39
N GLU A 207 2.66 -14.34 11.84
CA GLU A 207 2.28 -15.48 10.99
C GLU A 207 1.37 -15.03 9.85
N TRP A 208 0.35 -14.22 10.15
CA TRP A 208 -0.56 -13.67 9.14
C TRP A 208 0.17 -12.73 8.18
N PHE A 209 1.05 -11.88 8.71
CA PHE A 209 1.88 -10.98 7.88
C PHE A 209 2.68 -11.77 6.84
N ASN A 210 3.30 -12.89 7.23
CA ASN A 210 4.06 -13.74 6.32
C ASN A 210 3.20 -14.28 5.17
N GLU A 211 1.99 -14.70 5.48
CA GLU A 211 1.13 -15.41 4.55
C GLU A 211 0.37 -14.48 3.58
N TYR A 212 0.01 -13.27 4.02
CA TYR A 212 -0.93 -12.42 3.29
C TYR A 212 -0.41 -11.02 2.96
N THR A 213 0.82 -10.67 3.31
CA THR A 213 1.49 -9.45 2.83
C THR A 213 2.00 -9.64 1.42
N PHE A 214 1.68 -8.70 0.52
CA PHE A 214 2.12 -8.75 -0.86
C PHE A 214 3.00 -7.57 -1.26
N ARG A 215 2.65 -6.34 -0.86
CA ARG A 215 3.39 -5.14 -1.26
C ARG A 215 3.66 -4.22 -0.07
N LEU A 216 4.82 -3.57 -0.12
CA LEU A 216 5.22 -2.52 0.80
C LEU A 216 5.91 -1.40 0.01
N VAL A 217 5.63 -0.15 0.34
CA VAL A 217 6.35 1.00 -0.20
C VAL A 217 7.14 1.64 0.93
N VAL A 218 8.45 1.70 0.78
CA VAL A 218 9.38 2.13 1.82
C VAL A 218 10.31 3.22 1.30
N GLU A 219 10.68 4.18 2.15
CA GLU A 219 11.68 5.19 1.78
C GLU A 219 13.03 4.53 1.45
N THR A 220 13.68 5.04 0.42
CA THR A 220 14.97 4.55 -0.09
C THR A 220 16.05 4.45 1.00
N LYS A 221 16.01 5.34 2.01
CA LYS A 221 16.99 5.34 3.12
C LYS A 221 16.94 4.08 4.01
N TYR A 222 15.81 3.36 4.02
CA TYR A 222 15.64 2.11 4.77
C TYR A 222 15.88 0.86 3.92
N VAL A 223 16.01 1.03 2.59
CA VAL A 223 16.21 -0.10 1.67
C VAL A 223 17.63 -0.62 1.79
N THR A 224 17.77 -1.93 1.94
CA THR A 224 19.09 -2.56 2.04
C THR A 224 19.91 -2.36 0.76
N PRO A 225 21.25 -2.24 0.85
CA PRO A 225 22.09 -2.09 -0.35
C PRO A 225 21.85 -3.19 -1.38
N LYS A 226 21.61 -4.42 -0.94
CA LYS A 226 21.31 -5.56 -1.82
C LYS A 226 20.01 -5.34 -2.62
N ALA A 227 18.96 -4.84 -1.98
CA ALA A 227 17.70 -4.53 -2.65
C ALA A 227 17.82 -3.33 -3.59
N LEU A 228 18.62 -2.31 -3.25
CA LEU A 228 18.91 -1.18 -4.14
C LEU A 228 19.64 -1.61 -5.43
N GLU A 229 20.53 -2.58 -5.35
CA GLU A 229 21.21 -3.10 -6.54
C GLU A 229 20.23 -3.79 -7.52
N VAL A 230 19.13 -4.37 -6.99
CA VAL A 230 18.09 -4.98 -7.83
C VAL A 230 17.38 -3.94 -8.71
N LEU A 231 17.17 -2.71 -8.21
CA LEU A 231 16.56 -1.62 -8.99
C LEU A 231 17.35 -1.22 -10.23
N LYS A 232 18.66 -1.53 -10.30
CA LYS A 232 19.51 -1.27 -11.47
C LYS A 232 19.32 -2.32 -12.57
N GLN A 233 18.65 -3.43 -12.27
CA GLN A 233 18.39 -4.48 -13.25
C GLN A 233 17.28 -4.05 -14.22
N LYS A 234 17.33 -4.56 -15.45
CA LYS A 234 16.20 -4.42 -16.37
C LYS A 234 15.01 -5.18 -15.79
N PRO A 235 13.84 -4.54 -15.63
CA PRO A 235 12.67 -5.22 -15.10
C PRO A 235 12.21 -6.39 -15.97
N ILE A 236 11.79 -7.46 -15.33
CA ILE A 236 11.08 -8.57 -15.95
C ILE A 236 9.61 -8.17 -16.06
N ARG A 237 9.10 -8.14 -17.28
CA ARG A 237 7.73 -7.70 -17.55
C ARG A 237 6.73 -8.82 -17.29
N LEU A 238 5.70 -8.52 -16.52
CA LEU A 238 4.59 -9.40 -16.19
C LEU A 238 3.30 -8.87 -16.84
N PRO A 239 2.36 -9.75 -17.20
CA PRO A 239 1.11 -9.32 -17.82
C PRO A 239 0.20 -8.62 -16.81
N ALA A 240 -0.75 -7.81 -17.30
CA ALA A 240 -1.73 -7.11 -16.47
C ALA A 240 -2.62 -8.04 -15.62
N TRP A 241 -2.79 -9.29 -16.04
CA TRP A 241 -3.53 -10.35 -15.34
C TRP A 241 -2.64 -11.25 -14.50
N ASP A 242 -1.49 -10.75 -14.06
CA ASP A 242 -0.63 -11.50 -13.14
C ASP A 242 -1.39 -11.89 -11.87
N PRO A 243 -1.32 -13.16 -11.41
CA PRO A 243 -2.13 -13.64 -10.30
C PRO A 243 -2.02 -12.85 -9.00
N MET A 244 -0.82 -12.29 -8.70
CA MET A 244 -0.64 -11.49 -7.49
C MET A 244 -1.31 -10.12 -7.60
N PHE A 245 -1.49 -9.58 -8.81
CA PHE A 245 -2.03 -8.25 -9.09
C PHE A 245 -3.45 -8.29 -9.64
N ALA A 246 -3.95 -9.45 -10.08
CA ALA A 246 -5.34 -9.63 -10.44
C ALA A 246 -6.18 -9.50 -9.16
N GLY A 247 -6.96 -8.43 -9.05
CA GLY A 247 -7.90 -8.26 -7.94
C GLY A 247 -8.89 -9.42 -7.84
N GLU A 248 -9.50 -9.60 -6.67
CA GLU A 248 -10.68 -10.48 -6.56
C GLU A 248 -11.80 -9.88 -7.42
N GLU A 249 -12.36 -10.67 -8.36
CA GLU A 249 -13.60 -10.35 -9.09
C GLU A 249 -14.82 -10.51 -8.17
#